data_71f3a07e36cd2e439ce9b16833161432
#
_entry.id   71f3a07e36cd2e439ce9b16833161432
#
_cell.length_a   1.000
_cell.length_b   1.000
_cell.length_c   1.000
_cell.angle_alpha   90.00
_cell.angle_beta   90.00
_cell.angle_gamma   90.00
#
_symmetry.space_group_name_H-M   'P 1'
#
loop_
_entity.id
_entity.type
_entity.pdbx_description
1 polymer ?
#
loop_
_entity_poly.entity_id
_entity_poly.type
_entity_poly.pdbx_seq_one_letter_code
_entity_poly.pdbx_strand_id
1 'polypeptide(L)'
;MLENLIFLAPPIVACILLAGILSYFGNHILSRGIIFIDIAIAQIAALGTMIGILLGFAEESTYVQLISYGFTIIVITAFALIKARKEVLPQEAIIGIFYCVALGTALLFTEKIPGGSNFITKTITGNILWVTWKN
;
A
#
# COMPACT_ATOMS: atom_id res chain seq x y z
N MET A 1 -29.74 -13.30 12.45
CA MET A 1 -28.61 -14.18 12.06
C MET A 1 -28.36 -14.18 10.56
N LEU A 2 -29.35 -14.41 9.72
CA LEU A 2 -29.20 -14.41 8.24
C LEU A 2 -28.76 -13.06 7.67
N GLU A 3 -29.27 -11.95 8.19
CA GLU A 3 -28.89 -10.60 7.74
C GLU A 3 -27.38 -10.30 7.99
N ASN A 4 -26.84 -10.73 9.14
CA ASN A 4 -25.44 -10.56 9.46
C ASN A 4 -24.54 -11.43 8.56
N LEU A 5 -25.01 -12.62 8.17
CA LEU A 5 -24.31 -13.49 7.22
C LEU A 5 -24.30 -12.89 5.81
N ILE A 6 -25.39 -12.30 5.37
CA ILE A 6 -25.50 -11.63 4.05
C ILE A 6 -24.59 -10.40 4.01
N PHE A 7 -24.49 -9.64 5.11
CA PHE A 7 -23.59 -8.48 5.21
C PHE A 7 -22.10 -8.88 5.22
N LEU A 8 -21.75 -10.01 5.85
CA LEU A 8 -20.37 -10.49 5.95
C LEU A 8 -19.91 -11.30 4.72
N ALA A 9 -20.82 -11.77 3.87
CA ALA A 9 -20.49 -12.58 2.71
C ALA A 9 -19.54 -11.87 1.72
N PRO A 10 -19.77 -10.60 1.29
CA PRO A 10 -18.85 -9.90 0.38
C PRO A 10 -17.42 -9.74 0.94
N PRO A 11 -17.20 -9.28 2.18
CA PRO A 11 -15.86 -9.23 2.76
C PRO A 11 -15.17 -10.59 2.86
N ILE A 12 -15.91 -11.65 3.22
CA ILE A 12 -15.34 -13.01 3.32
C ILE A 12 -14.88 -13.50 1.94
N VAL A 13 -15.70 -13.35 0.91
CA VAL A 13 -15.33 -13.72 -0.46
C VAL A 13 -14.14 -12.92 -0.95
N ALA A 14 -14.12 -11.61 -0.69
CA ALA A 14 -12.98 -10.75 -1.03
C ALA A 14 -11.70 -11.22 -0.32
N CYS A 15 -11.76 -11.57 0.97
CA CYS A 15 -10.62 -12.10 1.72
C CYS A 15 -10.10 -13.41 1.11
N ILE A 16 -10.97 -14.34 0.75
CA ILE A 16 -10.57 -15.62 0.16
C ILE A 16 -9.91 -15.41 -1.20
N LEU A 17 -10.47 -14.55 -2.05
CA LEU A 17 -9.90 -14.23 -3.36
C LEU A 17 -8.54 -13.54 -3.21
N LEU A 18 -8.43 -12.55 -2.33
CA LEU A 18 -7.17 -11.86 -2.06
C LEU A 18 -6.13 -12.82 -1.49
N ALA A 19 -6.49 -13.68 -0.53
CA ALA A 19 -5.58 -14.67 0.03
C ALA A 19 -5.06 -15.63 -1.03
N GLY A 20 -5.90 -16.07 -1.96
CA GLY A 20 -5.49 -16.93 -3.07
C GLY A 20 -4.51 -16.24 -4.02
N ILE A 21 -4.81 -15.02 -4.43
CA ILE A 21 -3.95 -14.21 -5.31
C ILE A 21 -2.62 -13.89 -4.62
N LEU A 22 -2.67 -13.40 -3.38
CA LEU A 22 -1.47 -13.05 -2.62
C LEU A 22 -0.61 -14.26 -2.30
N SER A 23 -1.20 -15.44 -2.06
CA SER A 23 -0.45 -16.69 -1.86
C SER A 23 0.33 -17.08 -3.10
N TYR A 24 -0.28 -16.97 -4.28
CA TYR A 24 0.38 -17.27 -5.55
C TYR A 24 1.55 -16.31 -5.82
N PHE A 25 1.32 -15.01 -5.72
CA PHE A 25 2.37 -14.00 -5.90
C PHE A 25 3.43 -14.08 -4.81
N GLY A 26 3.02 -14.29 -3.55
CA GLY A 26 3.91 -14.40 -2.41
C GLY A 26 4.93 -15.52 -2.56
N ASN A 27 4.50 -16.70 -3.03
CA ASN A 27 5.41 -17.80 -3.31
C ASN A 27 6.46 -17.44 -4.40
N HIS A 28 6.05 -16.69 -5.41
CA HIS A 28 6.93 -16.23 -6.48
C HIS A 28 7.94 -15.17 -6.00
N ILE A 29 7.51 -14.29 -5.10
CA ILE A 29 8.35 -13.25 -4.50
C ILE A 29 9.34 -13.86 -3.51
N LEU A 30 8.89 -14.79 -2.65
CA LEU A 30 9.73 -15.50 -1.70
C LEU A 30 10.86 -16.30 -2.40
N SER A 31 10.59 -16.90 -3.53
CA SER A 31 11.60 -17.63 -4.32
C SER A 31 12.72 -16.73 -4.83
N ARG A 32 12.50 -15.41 -4.86
CA ARG A 32 13.49 -14.39 -5.24
C ARG A 32 14.22 -13.76 -4.05
N GLY A 33 13.91 -14.19 -2.81
CA GLY A 33 14.53 -13.68 -1.58
C GLY A 33 14.13 -12.24 -1.24
N ILE A 34 12.95 -11.80 -1.68
CA ILE A 34 12.44 -10.45 -1.44
C ILE A 34 11.14 -10.57 -0.66
N ILE A 35 11.18 -10.40 0.66
CA ILE A 35 10.03 -10.65 1.54
C ILE A 35 9.21 -9.38 1.77
N PHE A 36 9.88 -8.22 1.97
CA PHE A 36 9.24 -6.99 2.44
C PHE A 36 8.76 -6.03 1.33
N ILE A 37 8.84 -6.42 0.05
CA ILE A 37 8.52 -5.53 -1.06
C ILE A 37 7.05 -5.07 -1.03
N ASP A 38 6.13 -5.94 -0.66
CA ASP A 38 4.69 -5.67 -0.65
C ASP A 38 4.35 -4.57 0.38
N ILE A 39 4.87 -4.73 1.60
CA ILE A 39 4.67 -3.76 2.68
C ILE A 39 5.32 -2.41 2.33
N ALA A 40 6.51 -2.42 1.71
CA ALA A 40 7.19 -1.20 1.31
C ALA A 40 6.42 -0.45 0.21
N ILE A 41 5.90 -1.15 -0.80
CA ILE A 41 5.10 -0.55 -1.87
C ILE A 41 3.80 0.04 -1.32
N ALA A 42 3.14 -0.64 -0.39
CA ALA A 42 1.94 -0.12 0.26
C ALA A 42 2.19 1.20 1.00
N GLN A 43 3.30 1.31 1.74
CA GLN A 43 3.68 2.56 2.42
C GLN A 43 4.06 3.68 1.44
N ILE A 44 4.70 3.34 0.33
CA ILE A 44 5.03 4.31 -0.73
C ILE A 44 3.76 4.84 -1.40
N ALA A 45 2.78 3.97 -1.66
CA ALA A 45 1.49 4.38 -2.20
C ALA A 45 0.73 5.29 -1.22
N ALA A 46 0.71 4.95 0.07
CA ALA A 46 0.12 5.78 1.12
C ALA A 46 0.80 7.17 1.20
N LEU A 47 2.14 7.21 1.12
CA LEU A 47 2.87 8.46 1.08
C LEU A 47 2.50 9.31 -0.16
N GLY A 48 2.38 8.68 -1.33
CA GLY A 48 1.91 9.34 -2.55
C GLY A 48 0.52 9.95 -2.39
N THR A 49 -0.41 9.25 -1.75
CA THR A 49 -1.74 9.76 -1.41
C THR A 49 -1.66 10.97 -0.48
N MET A 50 -0.83 10.90 0.57
CA MET A 50 -0.62 12.02 1.48
C MET A 50 -0.06 13.26 0.78
N ILE A 51 0.88 13.10 -0.13
CA ILE A 51 1.41 14.20 -0.95
C ILE A 51 0.29 14.84 -1.76
N GLY A 52 -0.59 14.04 -2.37
CA GLY A 52 -1.75 14.54 -3.10
C GLY A 52 -2.69 15.38 -2.23
N ILE A 53 -2.96 14.94 -1.00
CA ILE A 53 -3.80 15.69 -0.04
C ILE A 53 -3.11 16.99 0.41
N LEU A 54 -1.79 16.96 0.65
CA LEU A 54 -1.02 18.17 0.99
C LEU A 54 -1.00 19.22 -0.12
N LEU A 55 -1.12 18.80 -1.37
CA LEU A 55 -1.27 19.70 -2.53
C LEU A 55 -2.68 20.34 -2.61
N GLY A 56 -3.57 20.01 -1.68
CA GLY A 56 -4.91 20.58 -1.57
C GLY A 56 -6.01 19.83 -2.31
N PHE A 57 -5.73 18.62 -2.81
CA PHE A 57 -6.75 17.78 -3.44
C PHE A 57 -7.54 16.99 -2.38
N ALA A 58 -8.84 16.76 -2.63
CA ALA A 58 -9.66 15.93 -1.76
C ALA A 58 -9.18 14.45 -1.78
N GLU A 59 -9.25 13.78 -0.62
CA GLU A 59 -8.77 12.38 -0.46
C GLU A 59 -9.35 11.42 -1.52
N GLU A 60 -10.62 11.59 -1.89
CA GLU A 60 -11.31 10.75 -2.87
C GLU A 60 -11.14 11.22 -4.34
N SER A 61 -10.33 12.25 -4.56
CA SER A 61 -10.11 12.80 -5.90
C SER A 61 -9.29 11.83 -6.77
N THR A 62 -9.69 11.71 -8.03
CA THR A 62 -8.92 10.97 -9.05
C THR A 62 -7.48 11.49 -9.19
N TYR A 63 -7.25 12.77 -8.94
CA TYR A 63 -5.91 13.36 -8.99
C TYR A 63 -5.00 12.80 -7.88
N VAL A 64 -5.52 12.60 -6.67
CA VAL A 64 -4.78 11.98 -5.56
C VAL A 64 -4.40 10.54 -5.91
N GLN A 65 -5.32 9.78 -6.50
CA GLN A 65 -5.06 8.42 -6.95
C GLN A 65 -3.98 8.37 -8.04
N LEU A 66 -4.04 9.27 -9.02
CA LEU A 66 -3.03 9.36 -10.08
C LEU A 66 -1.65 9.72 -9.54
N ILE A 67 -1.56 10.64 -8.58
CA ILE A 67 -0.31 11.01 -7.91
C ILE A 67 0.26 9.80 -7.15
N SER A 68 -0.59 9.09 -6.40
CA SER A 68 -0.19 7.88 -5.67
C SER A 68 0.35 6.80 -6.60
N TYR A 69 -0.36 6.50 -7.69
CA TYR A 69 0.11 5.51 -8.67
C TYR A 69 1.40 5.95 -9.37
N GLY A 70 1.47 7.21 -9.79
CA GLY A 70 2.68 7.76 -10.42
C GLY A 70 3.89 7.67 -9.51
N PHE A 71 3.75 8.06 -8.25
CA PHE A 71 4.80 7.98 -7.25
C PHE A 71 5.24 6.53 -7.01
N THR A 72 4.29 5.61 -6.88
CA THR A 72 4.56 4.18 -6.70
C THR A 72 5.31 3.59 -7.90
N ILE A 73 4.90 3.90 -9.13
CA ILE A 73 5.56 3.41 -10.35
C ILE A 73 7.01 3.93 -10.43
N ILE A 74 7.24 5.20 -10.08
CA ILE A 74 8.59 5.78 -10.07
C ILE A 74 9.49 5.01 -9.10
N VAL A 75 9.03 4.74 -7.88
CA VAL A 75 9.83 4.04 -6.87
C VAL A 75 10.05 2.57 -7.24
N ILE A 76 9.04 1.88 -7.78
CA ILE A 76 9.22 0.50 -8.27
C ILE A 76 10.26 0.45 -9.40
N THR A 77 10.20 1.40 -10.33
CA THR A 77 11.17 1.50 -11.42
C THR A 77 12.58 1.77 -10.87
N ALA A 78 12.70 2.65 -9.87
CA ALA A 78 13.97 2.89 -9.20
C ALA A 78 14.53 1.61 -8.54
N PHE A 79 13.69 0.81 -7.85
CA PHE A 79 14.09 -0.49 -7.29
C PHE A 79 14.57 -1.46 -8.36
N ALA A 80 13.88 -1.53 -9.49
CA ALA A 80 14.27 -2.38 -10.61
C ALA A 80 15.62 -1.99 -11.20
N LEU A 81 15.88 -0.69 -11.33
CA LEU A 81 17.14 -0.16 -11.85
C LEU A 81 18.33 -0.37 -10.89
N ILE A 82 18.09 -0.24 -9.58
CA ILE A 82 19.12 -0.49 -8.56
C ILE A 82 19.55 -1.96 -8.58
N LYS A 83 18.61 -2.88 -8.71
CA LYS A 83 18.90 -4.32 -8.82
C LYS A 83 19.80 -4.64 -10.01
N ALA A 84 19.61 -3.95 -11.13
CA ALA A 84 20.38 -4.19 -12.36
C ALA A 84 21.85 -3.74 -12.24
N ARG A 85 22.21 -2.93 -11.26
CA ARG A 85 23.53 -2.28 -11.21
C ARG A 85 24.54 -2.83 -10.21
N LYS A 86 24.14 -3.52 -9.11
CA LYS A 86 25.11 -3.97 -8.09
C LYS A 86 24.65 -5.21 -7.30
N GLU A 87 25.46 -6.25 -7.31
CA GLU A 87 25.34 -7.43 -6.45
C GLU A 87 25.85 -7.21 -5.00
N VAL A 88 26.23 -6.00 -4.61
CA VAL A 88 26.98 -5.72 -3.36
C VAL A 88 26.06 -5.57 -2.15
N LEU A 89 24.80 -5.16 -2.34
CA LEU A 89 23.84 -4.97 -1.24
C LEU A 89 22.62 -5.88 -1.46
N PRO A 90 22.15 -6.57 -0.41
CA PRO A 90 20.92 -7.33 -0.50
C PRO A 90 19.76 -6.36 -0.82
N GLN A 91 18.98 -6.70 -1.86
CA GLN A 91 17.86 -5.86 -2.31
C GLN A 91 16.85 -5.59 -1.18
N GLU A 92 16.68 -6.54 -0.28
CA GLU A 92 15.80 -6.45 0.88
C GLU A 92 16.22 -5.34 1.84
N ALA A 93 17.51 -5.10 2.05
CA ALA A 93 18.00 -4.01 2.88
C ALA A 93 17.64 -2.64 2.29
N ILE A 94 17.73 -2.49 0.97
CA ILE A 94 17.35 -1.25 0.27
C ILE A 94 15.84 -1.02 0.42
N ILE A 95 15.03 -2.05 0.21
CA ILE A 95 13.57 -1.99 0.38
C ILE A 95 13.20 -1.61 1.81
N GLY A 96 13.87 -2.19 2.81
CA GLY A 96 13.66 -1.88 4.23
C GLY A 96 13.96 -0.42 4.57
N ILE A 97 15.03 0.15 4.01
CA ILE A 97 15.37 1.58 4.20
C ILE A 97 14.26 2.46 3.60
N PHE A 98 13.82 2.18 2.37
CA PHE A 98 12.73 2.94 1.75
C PHE A 98 11.41 2.82 2.52
N TYR A 99 11.10 1.64 3.04
CA TYR A 99 9.95 1.44 3.93
C TYR A 99 10.02 2.34 5.17
N CYS A 100 11.14 2.33 5.89
CA CYS A 100 11.32 3.15 7.09
C CYS A 100 11.22 4.65 6.78
N VAL A 101 11.83 5.10 5.68
CA VAL A 101 11.77 6.50 5.25
C VAL A 101 10.34 6.89 4.88
N ALA A 102 9.63 6.05 4.11
CA ALA A 102 8.26 6.31 3.72
C ALA A 102 7.33 6.38 4.94
N LEU A 103 7.44 5.41 5.86
CA LEU A 103 6.66 5.39 7.09
C LEU A 103 6.93 6.61 7.98
N GLY A 104 8.20 6.93 8.22
CA GLY A 104 8.59 8.09 9.02
C GLY A 104 8.10 9.41 8.41
N THR A 105 8.20 9.56 7.09
CA THR A 105 7.71 10.74 6.39
C THR A 105 6.17 10.83 6.45
N ALA A 106 5.48 9.69 6.29
CA ALA A 106 4.02 9.65 6.42
C ALA A 106 3.56 10.06 7.82
N LEU A 107 4.24 9.61 8.89
CA LEU A 107 3.94 10.02 10.26
C LEU A 107 4.12 11.53 10.47
N LEU A 108 5.21 12.12 9.95
CA LEU A 108 5.45 13.57 10.04
C LEU A 108 4.38 14.39 9.30
N PHE A 109 3.89 13.90 8.16
CA PHE A 109 2.84 14.59 7.41
C PHE A 109 1.46 14.45 8.05
N THR A 110 1.23 13.40 8.82
CA THR A 110 -0.04 13.19 9.55
C THR A 110 -0.38 14.35 10.46
N GLU A 111 0.61 14.96 11.10
CA GLU A 111 0.41 16.10 12.00
C GLU A 111 -0.04 17.38 11.25
N LYS A 112 0.26 17.48 9.98
CA LYS A 112 -0.06 18.65 9.13
C LYS A 112 -1.39 18.51 8.38
N ILE A 113 -1.97 17.31 8.33
CA ILE A 113 -3.22 17.06 7.59
C ILE A 113 -4.39 17.00 8.58
N PRO A 114 -5.45 17.83 8.41
CA PRO A 114 -6.67 17.67 9.18
C PRO A 114 -7.24 16.27 9.03
N GLY A 115 -7.37 15.51 10.13
CA GLY A 115 -7.84 14.12 10.08
C GLY A 115 -6.77 13.07 9.74
N GLY A 116 -5.49 13.44 9.75
CA GLY A 116 -4.37 12.53 9.39
C GLY A 116 -4.29 11.27 10.25
N SER A 117 -4.67 11.32 11.53
CA SER A 117 -4.75 10.13 12.37
C SER A 117 -5.78 9.10 11.86
N ASN A 118 -6.93 9.57 11.35
CA ASN A 118 -7.93 8.71 10.72
C ASN A 118 -7.42 8.09 9.42
N PHE A 119 -6.65 8.85 8.64
CA PHE A 119 -6.02 8.35 7.42
C PHE A 119 -5.04 7.20 7.71
N ILE A 120 -4.17 7.34 8.70
CA ILE A 120 -3.25 6.26 9.10
C ILE A 120 -4.02 5.03 9.57
N THR A 121 -5.04 5.22 10.41
CA THR A 121 -5.86 4.09 10.86
C THR A 121 -6.52 3.38 9.70
N LYS A 122 -7.12 4.09 8.74
CA LYS A 122 -7.68 3.51 7.51
C LYS A 122 -6.64 2.77 6.66
N THR A 123 -5.44 3.32 6.54
CA THR A 123 -4.36 2.73 5.74
C THR A 123 -3.85 1.43 6.36
N ILE A 124 -3.72 1.38 7.70
CA ILE A 124 -3.23 0.19 8.41
C ILE A 124 -4.31 -0.89 8.51
N THR A 125 -5.54 -0.51 8.85
CA THR A 125 -6.64 -1.48 9.04
C THR A 125 -7.30 -1.93 7.73
N GLY A 126 -7.16 -1.12 6.66
CA GLY A 126 -7.81 -1.36 5.39
C GLY A 126 -9.33 -1.16 5.45
N ASN A 127 -9.97 -1.22 4.30
CA ASN A 127 -11.40 -1.03 4.13
C ASN A 127 -12.14 -2.33 3.74
N ILE A 128 -11.55 -3.48 3.99
CA ILE A 128 -12.07 -4.77 3.52
C ILE A 128 -13.45 -5.10 4.08
N LEU A 129 -13.76 -4.61 5.29
CA LEU A 129 -15.09 -4.80 5.93
C LEU A 129 -16.22 -4.04 5.23
N TRP A 130 -15.89 -3.01 4.44
CA TRP A 130 -16.88 -2.17 3.74
C TRP A 130 -17.04 -2.54 2.28
N VAL A 131 -16.47 -3.67 1.86
CA VAL A 131 -16.65 -4.20 0.50
C VAL A 131 -18.09 -4.64 0.31
N THR A 132 -18.74 -4.13 -0.73
CA THR A 132 -20.11 -4.49 -1.13
C THR A 132 -20.12 -5.10 -2.52
N TRP A 133 -21.16 -5.85 -2.87
CA TRP A 133 -21.29 -6.48 -4.19
C TRP A 133 -21.37 -5.50 -5.38
N LYS A 134 -21.44 -4.20 -5.11
CA LYS A 134 -21.52 -3.14 -6.15
C LYS A 134 -20.18 -2.51 -6.48
N ASN A 135 -19.11 -2.87 -5.80
CA ASN A 135 -17.74 -2.35 -6.02
C ASN A 135 -16.87 -3.38 -6.71
#